data_2ed622a297dd2b91a5d9ebe066cb4576
#
_entry.id   2ed622a297dd2b91a5d9ebe066cb4576
#
_cell.length_a   1.000
_cell.length_b   1.000
_cell.length_c   1.000
_cell.angle_alpha   90.00
_cell.angle_beta   90.00
_cell.angle_gamma   90.00
#
_symmetry.space_group_name_H-M   'P 1'
#
loop_
_entity.id
_entity.type
_entity.pdbx_description
1 polymer ?
#
loop_
_entity_poly.entity_id
_entity_poly.type
_entity_poly.pdbx_seq_one_letter_code
_entity_poly.pdbx_strand_id
1 'polypeptide(L)'
;SKSSSFDNFDSKNFSKYFSGIVAFENKDNSKALNFFDSSKILTSKHEPYLKKYVYSLILDNRFNRAVSIIKNNKNKDNTNFFDAHLILTLNYLKKNNLDMAIKQLNSIPENILDDKFNLAILETLKQYIYVFKEKKILNAKKNLGRLSIISETFQRCYLGDINTEAYFSELINDSEANYSRYIFFYLSYLIENNRVDDAKKIVNNYDYINLTLLLSQGKSWIENGNLEKLLSVFSCKNYNDVISEFLFLISNLYSSENDFEKSNFYLNLSTFMNPKFVFNLSLVAENQYSNKEYDKALKTLKNFKKEDSFYHWYRIKKESQIISKQKNKTKSLNHIVLEFNKISNPNNKILFDMANFYKNSKKYNEAIKFYTKLIMTLNDDSEISSDLLYRRGGTYERLGDYEKADKDLQDALKIDPDDAYILNYLAYSWLERNIKIYDAIEMLKKAYKLESDDPYIIDSIGWAYYLINDYEKAEKFLKRAVELMPDDPIVNDHYGDILWMLDRKIQARYFWKNVIKMENTEEEMIEKINLKIIQGLKSS
;
A
#
# COMPACT_ATOMS: atom_id res chain seq x y z
N SER A 1 -11.77 -60.61 27.12
CA SER A 1 -11.01 -59.91 26.08
C SER A 1 -11.87 -58.77 25.54
N LYS A 2 -11.55 -57.55 25.96
CA LYS A 2 -12.11 -56.35 25.33
C LYS A 2 -11.29 -56.13 24.05
N SER A 3 -11.87 -56.43 22.90
CA SER A 3 -11.36 -55.96 21.62
C SER A 3 -11.53 -54.44 21.60
N SER A 4 -10.41 -53.71 21.66
CA SER A 4 -10.39 -52.31 21.30
C SER A 4 -10.80 -52.20 19.84
N SER A 5 -12.03 -51.75 19.59
CA SER A 5 -12.44 -51.31 18.28
C SER A 5 -11.54 -50.13 17.91
N PHE A 6 -10.58 -50.35 17.04
CA PHE A 6 -10.05 -49.27 16.20
C PHE A 6 -11.25 -48.76 15.44
N ASP A 7 -11.86 -47.67 15.92
CA ASP A 7 -12.89 -46.96 15.20
C ASP A 7 -12.40 -46.73 13.78
N ASN A 8 -13.21 -47.14 12.81
CA ASN A 8 -12.91 -47.12 11.38
C ASN A 8 -12.18 -45.84 10.98
N PHE A 9 -10.87 -45.93 10.81
CA PHE A 9 -10.05 -44.89 10.24
C PHE A 9 -10.55 -44.64 8.82
N ASP A 10 -11.26 -43.52 8.62
CA ASP A 10 -11.85 -43.19 7.32
C ASP A 10 -10.79 -42.64 6.38
N SER A 11 -9.92 -43.55 5.92
CA SER A 11 -8.78 -43.23 5.06
C SER A 11 -9.17 -42.42 3.80
N LYS A 12 -10.37 -42.67 3.27
CA LYS A 12 -10.89 -41.98 2.08
C LYS A 12 -11.20 -40.50 2.38
N ASN A 13 -11.84 -40.21 3.51
CA ASN A 13 -12.18 -38.83 3.87
C ASN A 13 -10.95 -38.06 4.34
N PHE A 14 -10.01 -38.71 5.05
CA PHE A 14 -8.71 -38.08 5.36
C PHE A 14 -7.86 -37.82 4.13
N SER A 15 -7.82 -38.74 3.15
CA SER A 15 -7.13 -38.51 1.88
C SER A 15 -7.69 -37.30 1.13
N LYS A 16 -9.02 -37.13 1.08
CA LYS A 16 -9.64 -35.93 0.49
C LYS A 16 -9.32 -34.66 1.27
N TYR A 17 -9.33 -34.73 2.60
CA TYR A 17 -8.95 -33.60 3.44
C TYR A 17 -7.50 -33.16 3.16
N PHE A 18 -6.55 -34.09 3.13
CA PHE A 18 -5.16 -33.77 2.78
C PHE A 18 -5.02 -33.23 1.34
N SER A 19 -5.79 -33.76 0.39
CA SER A 19 -5.84 -33.21 -0.97
C SER A 19 -6.36 -31.77 -0.96
N GLY A 20 -7.35 -31.47 -0.10
CA GLY A 20 -7.84 -30.13 0.13
C GLY A 20 -6.77 -29.20 0.72
N ILE A 21 -6.01 -29.67 1.70
CA ILE A 21 -4.87 -28.90 2.27
C ILE A 21 -3.82 -28.60 1.19
N VAL A 22 -3.44 -29.59 0.40
CA VAL A 22 -2.47 -29.40 -0.69
C VAL A 22 -2.98 -28.38 -1.72
N ALA A 23 -4.26 -28.45 -2.10
CA ALA A 23 -4.87 -27.47 -3.00
C ALA A 23 -4.87 -26.06 -2.38
N PHE A 24 -5.17 -25.96 -1.08
CA PHE A 24 -5.15 -24.70 -0.34
C PHE A 24 -3.74 -24.09 -0.33
N GLU A 25 -2.72 -24.85 0.03
CA GLU A 25 -1.32 -24.39 0.05
C GLU A 25 -0.83 -23.97 -1.36
N ASN A 26 -1.38 -24.58 -2.41
CA ASN A 26 -1.16 -24.16 -3.80
C ASN A 26 -2.03 -22.97 -4.23
N LYS A 27 -2.68 -22.27 -3.28
CA LYS A 27 -3.51 -21.08 -3.51
C LYS A 27 -4.76 -21.32 -4.37
N ASP A 28 -5.18 -22.57 -4.50
CA ASP A 28 -6.41 -22.96 -5.19
C ASP A 28 -7.54 -23.27 -4.18
N ASN A 29 -8.05 -22.19 -3.56
CA ASN A 29 -9.09 -22.32 -2.54
C ASN A 29 -10.40 -22.92 -3.09
N SER A 30 -10.71 -22.73 -4.37
CA SER A 30 -11.90 -23.32 -5.00
C SER A 30 -11.79 -24.84 -5.06
N LYS A 31 -10.63 -25.36 -5.47
CA LYS A 31 -10.35 -26.80 -5.46
C LYS A 31 -10.27 -27.37 -4.05
N ALA A 32 -9.68 -26.61 -3.11
CA ALA A 32 -9.65 -27.00 -1.70
C ALA A 32 -11.07 -27.19 -1.15
N LEU A 33 -11.99 -26.25 -1.41
CA LEU A 33 -13.38 -26.34 -1.00
C LEU A 33 -14.11 -27.55 -1.56
N ASN A 34 -13.86 -27.95 -2.81
CA ASN A 34 -14.43 -29.15 -3.40
C ASN A 34 -14.01 -30.41 -2.61
N PHE A 35 -12.75 -30.50 -2.21
CA PHE A 35 -12.26 -31.59 -1.37
C PHE A 35 -12.86 -31.54 0.03
N PHE A 36 -12.92 -30.38 0.67
CA PHE A 36 -13.52 -30.23 2.00
C PHE A 36 -15.01 -30.56 1.97
N ASP A 37 -15.74 -30.09 0.97
CA ASP A 37 -17.16 -30.42 0.79
C ASP A 37 -17.42 -31.93 0.68
N SER A 38 -16.51 -32.67 0.07
CA SER A 38 -16.60 -34.11 -0.07
C SER A 38 -16.19 -34.90 1.16
N SER A 39 -15.69 -34.24 2.21
CA SER A 39 -15.18 -34.81 3.46
C SER A 39 -15.96 -34.35 4.69
N LYS A 40 -17.19 -33.85 4.54
CA LYS A 40 -18.00 -33.24 5.60
C LYS A 40 -18.22 -34.10 6.85
N ILE A 41 -18.11 -35.41 6.72
CA ILE A 41 -18.19 -36.32 7.88
C ILE A 41 -17.13 -36.01 8.94
N LEU A 42 -16.01 -35.37 8.54
CA LEU A 42 -14.94 -34.96 9.45
C LEU A 42 -15.29 -33.73 10.30
N THR A 43 -16.33 -32.95 9.97
CA THR A 43 -16.73 -31.75 10.73
C THR A 43 -16.97 -32.03 12.21
N SER A 44 -17.51 -33.20 12.51
CA SER A 44 -17.82 -33.63 13.88
C SER A 44 -16.73 -34.45 14.56
N LYS A 45 -15.66 -34.78 13.84
CA LYS A 45 -14.63 -35.74 14.28
C LYS A 45 -13.23 -35.15 14.32
N HIS A 46 -12.98 -34.03 13.61
CA HIS A 46 -11.63 -33.51 13.40
C HIS A 46 -11.64 -31.97 13.41
N GLU A 47 -11.23 -31.36 14.53
CA GLU A 47 -11.23 -29.91 14.70
C GLU A 47 -10.39 -29.18 13.64
N PRO A 48 -9.16 -29.60 13.29
CA PRO A 48 -8.36 -28.91 12.26
C PRO A 48 -9.06 -28.88 10.89
N TYR A 49 -9.83 -29.92 10.54
CA TYR A 49 -10.65 -29.92 9.34
C TYR A 49 -11.72 -28.82 9.38
N LEU A 50 -12.47 -28.72 10.48
CA LEU A 50 -13.53 -27.74 10.62
C LEU A 50 -12.98 -26.32 10.57
N LYS A 51 -11.89 -26.05 11.26
CA LYS A 51 -11.19 -24.75 11.26
C LYS A 51 -10.77 -24.36 9.85
N LYS A 52 -10.11 -25.25 9.10
CA LYS A 52 -9.65 -24.99 7.73
C LYS A 52 -10.81 -24.84 6.74
N TYR A 53 -11.85 -25.65 6.88
CA TYR A 53 -13.02 -25.58 6.03
C TYR A 53 -13.79 -24.25 6.23
N VAL A 54 -14.02 -23.84 7.45
CA VAL A 54 -14.65 -22.54 7.78
C VAL A 54 -13.82 -21.38 7.23
N TYR A 55 -12.50 -21.42 7.42
CA TYR A 55 -11.58 -20.42 6.90
C TYR A 55 -11.66 -20.32 5.37
N SER A 56 -11.61 -21.45 4.68
CA SER A 56 -11.74 -21.52 3.22
C SER A 56 -13.08 -21.00 2.71
N LEU A 57 -14.19 -21.22 3.44
CA LEU A 57 -15.50 -20.68 3.10
C LEU A 57 -15.54 -19.15 3.19
N ILE A 58 -14.90 -18.56 4.19
CA ILE A 58 -14.79 -17.10 4.30
C ILE A 58 -13.94 -16.54 3.16
N LEU A 59 -12.82 -17.17 2.81
CA LEU A 59 -12.00 -16.76 1.66
C LEU A 59 -12.75 -16.82 0.32
N ASP A 60 -13.78 -17.67 0.22
CA ASP A 60 -14.66 -17.78 -0.94
C ASP A 60 -15.96 -16.94 -0.84
N ASN A 61 -16.03 -16.03 0.13
CA ASN A 61 -17.21 -15.19 0.41
C ASN A 61 -18.50 -15.98 0.77
N ARG A 62 -18.37 -17.21 1.26
CA ARG A 62 -19.50 -18.06 1.67
C ARG A 62 -19.82 -17.94 3.16
N PHE A 63 -19.96 -16.73 3.67
CA PHE A 63 -20.15 -16.42 5.08
C PHE A 63 -21.34 -17.17 5.70
N ASN A 64 -22.51 -17.12 5.08
CA ASN A 64 -23.72 -17.78 5.61
C ASN A 64 -23.54 -19.29 5.73
N ARG A 65 -22.80 -19.91 4.83
CA ARG A 65 -22.48 -21.34 4.90
C ARG A 65 -21.55 -21.66 6.05
N ALA A 66 -20.53 -20.83 6.26
CA ALA A 66 -19.64 -20.95 7.42
C ALA A 66 -20.43 -20.87 8.73
N VAL A 67 -21.35 -19.90 8.87
CA VAL A 67 -22.25 -19.78 10.03
C VAL A 67 -23.08 -21.05 10.23
N SER A 68 -23.68 -21.59 9.17
CA SER A 68 -24.48 -22.81 9.26
C SER A 68 -23.68 -24.02 9.75
N ILE A 69 -22.47 -24.19 9.23
CA ILE A 69 -21.60 -25.30 9.62
C ILE A 69 -21.17 -25.16 11.08
N ILE A 70 -20.80 -23.96 11.55
CA ILE A 70 -20.43 -23.71 12.94
C ILE A 70 -21.62 -24.02 13.85
N LYS A 71 -22.82 -23.50 13.54
CA LYS A 71 -24.03 -23.73 14.36
C LYS A 71 -24.44 -25.19 14.44
N ASN A 72 -24.34 -25.93 13.35
CA ASN A 72 -24.68 -27.36 13.33
C ASN A 72 -23.71 -28.22 14.15
N ASN A 73 -22.53 -27.69 14.50
CA ASN A 73 -21.54 -28.36 15.33
C ASN A 73 -21.36 -27.72 16.72
N LYS A 74 -22.18 -26.72 17.11
CA LYS A 74 -22.01 -25.91 18.32
C LYS A 74 -22.04 -26.73 19.63
N ASN A 75 -22.64 -27.90 19.64
CA ASN A 75 -22.69 -28.76 20.81
C ASN A 75 -21.45 -29.68 20.96
N LYS A 76 -20.43 -29.47 20.12
CA LYS A 76 -19.21 -30.25 20.11
C LYS A 76 -18.03 -29.32 20.38
N ASP A 77 -17.02 -29.78 21.09
CA ASP A 77 -15.85 -28.96 21.48
C ASP A 77 -15.02 -28.46 20.29
N ASN A 78 -15.20 -29.06 19.10
CA ASN A 78 -14.47 -28.73 17.89
C ASN A 78 -14.83 -27.39 17.24
N THR A 79 -15.79 -26.63 17.76
CA THR A 79 -16.10 -25.25 17.30
C THR A 79 -15.49 -24.18 18.19
N ASN A 80 -14.68 -24.54 19.19
CA ASN A 80 -14.07 -23.61 20.12
C ASN A 80 -12.74 -23.07 19.59
N PHE A 81 -12.78 -22.34 18.50
CA PHE A 81 -11.63 -21.61 17.94
C PHE A 81 -12.03 -20.17 17.63
N PHE A 82 -11.04 -19.25 17.66
CA PHE A 82 -11.30 -17.81 17.60
C PHE A 82 -12.14 -17.37 16.39
N ASP A 83 -11.81 -17.86 15.19
CA ASP A 83 -12.51 -17.46 13.96
C ASP A 83 -14.00 -17.87 14.00
N ALA A 84 -14.34 -19.02 14.62
CA ALA A 84 -15.74 -19.42 14.77
C ALA A 84 -16.52 -18.45 15.67
N HIS A 85 -15.94 -18.05 16.81
CA HIS A 85 -16.54 -17.06 17.70
C HIS A 85 -16.69 -15.70 17.01
N LEU A 86 -15.68 -15.25 16.26
CA LEU A 86 -15.71 -14.01 15.49
C LEU A 86 -16.83 -14.03 14.44
N ILE A 87 -16.92 -15.09 13.64
CA ILE A 87 -17.93 -15.25 12.59
C ILE A 87 -19.34 -15.24 13.18
N LEU A 88 -19.56 -15.95 14.30
CA LEU A 88 -20.86 -15.94 14.97
C LEU A 88 -21.20 -14.56 15.55
N THR A 89 -20.24 -13.86 16.12
CA THR A 89 -20.41 -12.48 16.62
C THR A 89 -20.86 -11.55 15.50
N LEU A 90 -20.16 -11.58 14.36
CA LEU A 90 -20.51 -10.75 13.20
C LEU A 90 -21.90 -11.11 12.63
N ASN A 91 -22.26 -12.39 12.63
CA ASN A 91 -23.61 -12.82 12.25
C ASN A 91 -24.69 -12.27 13.20
N TYR A 92 -24.44 -12.25 14.52
CA TYR A 92 -25.38 -11.67 15.48
C TYR A 92 -25.48 -10.14 15.31
N LEU A 93 -24.36 -9.44 15.11
CA LEU A 93 -24.35 -8.00 14.80
C LEU A 93 -25.17 -7.70 13.54
N LYS A 94 -24.95 -8.45 12.46
CA LYS A 94 -25.70 -8.26 11.21
C LYS A 94 -27.20 -8.48 11.35
N LYS A 95 -27.62 -9.27 12.35
CA LYS A 95 -29.03 -9.53 12.72
C LYS A 95 -29.55 -8.61 13.80
N ASN A 96 -28.84 -7.53 14.13
CA ASN A 96 -29.20 -6.58 15.20
C ASN A 96 -29.37 -7.23 16.60
N ASN A 97 -28.65 -8.33 16.86
CA ASN A 97 -28.69 -9.01 18.14
C ASN A 97 -27.43 -8.77 18.96
N LEU A 98 -27.36 -7.59 19.59
CA LEU A 98 -26.20 -7.15 20.38
C LEU A 98 -25.96 -8.02 21.62
N ASP A 99 -27.04 -8.52 22.25
CA ASP A 99 -26.94 -9.36 23.44
C ASP A 99 -26.27 -10.71 23.14
N MET A 100 -26.64 -11.34 22.02
CA MET A 100 -25.99 -12.57 21.60
C MET A 100 -24.57 -12.32 21.09
N ALA A 101 -24.32 -11.19 20.48
CA ALA A 101 -22.96 -10.82 20.02
C ALA A 101 -22.01 -10.68 21.21
N ILE A 102 -22.38 -9.93 22.26
CA ILE A 102 -21.50 -9.78 23.45
C ILE A 102 -21.39 -11.08 24.24
N LYS A 103 -22.46 -11.87 24.34
CA LYS A 103 -22.42 -13.19 24.98
C LYS A 103 -21.43 -14.12 24.26
N GLN A 104 -21.41 -14.09 22.92
CA GLN A 104 -20.48 -14.88 22.11
C GLN A 104 -19.03 -14.48 22.36
N LEU A 105 -18.72 -13.17 22.41
CA LEU A 105 -17.37 -12.68 22.71
C LEU A 105 -16.92 -13.01 24.15
N ASN A 106 -17.83 -12.91 25.13
CA ASN A 106 -17.51 -13.22 26.52
C ASN A 106 -17.29 -14.72 26.76
N SER A 107 -17.73 -15.57 25.85
CA SER A 107 -17.50 -17.02 25.92
C SER A 107 -16.13 -17.46 25.36
N ILE A 108 -15.32 -16.53 24.84
CA ILE A 108 -13.99 -16.84 24.29
C ILE A 108 -13.00 -17.04 25.45
N PRO A 109 -12.40 -18.24 25.60
CA PRO A 109 -11.37 -18.47 26.60
C PRO A 109 -10.02 -17.91 26.14
N GLU A 110 -9.17 -17.51 27.08
CA GLU A 110 -7.85 -16.92 26.76
C GLU A 110 -6.92 -17.85 25.98
N ASN A 111 -7.04 -19.15 26.19
CA ASN A 111 -6.16 -20.16 25.57
C ASN A 111 -6.35 -20.33 24.04
N ILE A 112 -7.37 -19.73 23.44
CA ILE A 112 -7.57 -19.73 21.98
C ILE A 112 -7.23 -18.40 21.31
N LEU A 113 -6.66 -17.44 22.05
CA LEU A 113 -6.12 -16.18 21.52
C LEU A 113 -4.68 -16.39 21.03
N ASP A 114 -4.53 -17.28 20.06
CA ASP A 114 -3.27 -17.80 19.56
C ASP A 114 -2.56 -16.92 18.50
N ASP A 115 -3.32 -15.99 17.90
CA ASP A 115 -2.77 -15.02 16.95
C ASP A 115 -2.51 -13.67 17.63
N LYS A 116 -1.46 -12.97 17.20
CA LYS A 116 -0.99 -11.70 17.76
C LYS A 116 -2.04 -10.60 17.85
N PHE A 117 -3.03 -10.59 16.94
CA PHE A 117 -4.08 -9.58 16.93
C PHE A 117 -5.38 -10.03 17.58
N ASN A 118 -5.54 -11.30 17.95
CA ASN A 118 -6.79 -11.82 18.48
C ASN A 118 -7.26 -11.10 19.74
N LEU A 119 -6.34 -10.79 20.67
CA LEU A 119 -6.68 -10.04 21.87
C LEU A 119 -7.17 -8.61 21.54
N ALA A 120 -6.48 -7.92 20.64
CA ALA A 120 -6.86 -6.58 20.22
C ALA A 120 -8.22 -6.56 19.52
N ILE A 121 -8.49 -7.56 18.68
CA ILE A 121 -9.79 -7.74 18.01
C ILE A 121 -10.89 -7.96 19.05
N LEU A 122 -10.69 -8.89 19.98
CA LEU A 122 -11.66 -9.21 21.03
C LEU A 122 -12.00 -7.99 21.88
N GLU A 123 -11.00 -7.30 22.41
CA GLU A 123 -11.19 -6.14 23.29
C GLU A 123 -11.84 -4.97 22.56
N THR A 124 -11.45 -4.72 21.31
CA THR A 124 -12.05 -3.64 20.50
C THR A 124 -13.51 -3.94 20.16
N LEU A 125 -13.83 -5.15 19.75
CA LEU A 125 -15.21 -5.54 19.48
C LEU A 125 -16.11 -5.45 20.73
N LYS A 126 -15.59 -5.85 21.90
CA LYS A 126 -16.33 -5.68 23.18
C LYS A 126 -16.61 -4.22 23.47
N GLN A 127 -15.64 -3.33 23.26
CA GLN A 127 -15.83 -1.89 23.44
C GLN A 127 -16.89 -1.34 22.48
N TYR A 128 -16.84 -1.68 21.20
CA TYR A 128 -17.82 -1.26 20.20
C TYR A 128 -19.24 -1.72 20.57
N ILE A 129 -19.41 -3.01 20.89
CA ILE A 129 -20.73 -3.56 21.22
C ILE A 129 -21.28 -2.91 22.50
N TYR A 130 -20.41 -2.65 23.49
CA TYR A 130 -20.82 -1.90 24.68
C TYR A 130 -21.39 -0.53 24.31
N VAL A 131 -20.66 0.24 23.47
CA VAL A 131 -21.09 1.57 23.03
C VAL A 131 -22.39 1.50 22.22
N PHE A 132 -22.51 0.52 21.33
CA PHE A 132 -23.74 0.35 20.53
C PHE A 132 -24.96 0.02 21.38
N LYS A 133 -24.77 -0.76 22.44
CA LYS A 133 -25.84 -1.18 23.35
C LYS A 133 -26.17 -0.11 24.39
N GLU A 134 -25.16 0.35 25.14
CA GLU A 134 -25.33 1.23 26.29
C GLU A 134 -25.39 2.73 25.92
N LYS A 135 -25.13 3.07 24.67
CA LYS A 135 -25.13 4.45 24.14
C LYS A 135 -24.26 5.42 24.92
N LYS A 136 -23.12 4.93 25.43
CA LYS A 136 -22.13 5.72 26.15
C LYS A 136 -20.72 5.16 25.96
N ILE A 137 -19.70 6.03 26.10
CA ILE A 137 -18.29 5.63 26.04
C ILE A 137 -17.92 4.82 27.29
N LEU A 138 -17.13 3.76 27.10
CA LEU A 138 -16.58 2.98 28.20
C LEU A 138 -15.40 3.71 28.84
N ASN A 139 -15.50 4.05 30.14
CA ASN A 139 -14.48 4.81 30.85
C ASN A 139 -13.21 3.99 31.17
N ALA A 140 -13.39 2.72 31.57
CA ALA A 140 -12.27 1.82 31.88
C ALA A 140 -12.07 0.85 30.71
N LYS A 141 -11.10 1.11 29.86
CA LYS A 141 -10.77 0.30 28.68
C LYS A 141 -9.26 0.04 28.60
N LYS A 142 -8.88 -1.09 27.98
CA LYS A 142 -7.48 -1.35 27.64
C LYS A 142 -6.97 -0.33 26.63
N ASN A 143 -5.77 0.16 26.86
CA ASN A 143 -5.08 0.98 25.87
C ASN A 143 -4.41 0.06 24.85
N LEU A 144 -4.85 0.15 23.60
CA LEU A 144 -4.33 -0.58 22.43
C LEU A 144 -3.55 0.34 21.49
N GLY A 145 -2.96 1.40 22.05
CA GLY A 145 -2.22 2.38 21.28
C GLY A 145 -3.11 3.15 20.30
N ARG A 146 -2.62 3.32 19.07
CA ARG A 146 -3.35 4.07 18.02
C ARG A 146 -4.71 3.47 17.66
N LEU A 147 -4.85 2.15 17.76
CA LEU A 147 -6.15 1.49 17.56
C LEU A 147 -7.22 2.00 18.54
N SER A 148 -6.83 2.36 19.76
CA SER A 148 -7.76 2.94 20.75
C SER A 148 -8.29 4.30 20.31
N ILE A 149 -7.43 5.18 19.76
CA ILE A 149 -7.84 6.51 19.28
C ILE A 149 -8.78 6.37 18.08
N ILE A 150 -8.44 5.51 17.12
CA ILE A 150 -9.26 5.23 15.94
C ILE A 150 -10.64 4.71 16.38
N SER A 151 -10.66 3.70 17.26
CA SER A 151 -11.90 3.09 17.74
C SER A 151 -12.75 4.09 18.47
N GLU A 152 -12.18 4.92 19.34
CA GLU A 152 -12.92 5.95 20.08
C GLU A 152 -13.47 7.02 19.15
N THR A 153 -12.75 7.42 18.10
CA THR A 153 -13.24 8.36 17.09
C THR A 153 -14.55 7.85 16.47
N PHE A 154 -14.60 6.58 16.05
CA PHE A 154 -15.81 6.00 15.48
C PHE A 154 -16.91 5.74 16.52
N GLN A 155 -16.57 5.42 17.77
CA GLN A 155 -17.54 5.31 18.86
C GLN A 155 -18.23 6.65 19.12
N ARG A 156 -17.47 7.75 19.18
CA ARG A 156 -18.01 9.11 19.36
C ARG A 156 -18.84 9.54 18.15
N CYS A 157 -18.37 9.25 16.96
CA CYS A 157 -19.10 9.51 15.72
C CYS A 157 -20.45 8.77 15.71
N TYR A 158 -20.48 7.51 16.11
CA TYR A 158 -21.71 6.73 16.24
C TYR A 158 -22.71 7.35 17.23
N LEU A 159 -22.22 7.86 18.37
CA LEU A 159 -23.04 8.47 19.40
C LEU A 159 -23.50 9.90 19.04
N GLY A 160 -22.89 10.53 18.04
CA GLY A 160 -23.06 11.97 17.80
C GLY A 160 -22.47 12.84 18.93
N ASP A 161 -21.39 12.37 19.54
CA ASP A 161 -20.72 13.03 20.66
C ASP A 161 -20.13 14.39 20.24
N ILE A 162 -20.20 15.38 21.11
CA ILE A 162 -19.71 16.74 20.85
C ILE A 162 -18.20 16.80 20.53
N ASN A 163 -17.43 15.85 21.03
CA ASN A 163 -15.98 15.79 20.81
C ASN A 163 -15.58 15.05 19.53
N THR A 164 -16.53 14.57 18.73
CA THR A 164 -16.26 13.79 17.51
C THR A 164 -15.27 14.51 16.58
N GLU A 165 -15.46 15.81 16.36
CA GLU A 165 -14.57 16.60 15.48
C GLU A 165 -13.15 16.71 16.02
N ALA A 166 -12.98 16.87 17.34
CA ALA A 166 -11.67 16.93 17.96
C ALA A 166 -10.89 15.63 17.76
N TYR A 167 -11.56 14.49 17.88
CA TYR A 167 -10.96 13.17 17.64
C TYR A 167 -10.60 12.94 16.17
N PHE A 168 -11.45 13.33 15.22
CA PHE A 168 -11.08 13.31 13.80
C PHE A 168 -9.89 14.22 13.51
N SER A 169 -9.85 15.43 14.08
CA SER A 169 -8.76 16.37 13.89
C SER A 169 -7.43 15.82 14.44
N GLU A 170 -7.46 15.14 15.57
CA GLU A 170 -6.28 14.47 16.13
C GLU A 170 -5.74 13.40 15.16
N LEU A 171 -6.61 12.55 14.60
CA LEU A 171 -6.21 11.53 13.63
C LEU A 171 -5.65 12.13 12.34
N ILE A 172 -6.28 13.17 11.80
CA ILE A 172 -5.91 13.77 10.51
C ILE A 172 -4.57 14.52 10.60
N ASN A 173 -4.28 15.16 11.73
CA ASN A 173 -3.10 15.98 11.95
C ASN A 173 -1.91 15.22 12.55
N ASP A 174 -2.03 13.89 12.76
CA ASP A 174 -0.92 13.09 13.26
C ASP A 174 0.18 12.99 12.20
N SER A 175 1.33 13.61 12.47
CA SER A 175 2.48 13.65 11.57
C SER A 175 3.24 12.32 11.46
N GLU A 176 3.02 11.39 12.40
CA GLU A 176 3.76 10.12 12.45
C GLU A 176 3.13 9.02 11.59
N ALA A 177 1.91 9.22 11.05
CA ALA A 177 1.25 8.25 10.21
C ALA A 177 0.37 8.90 9.14
N ASN A 178 0.24 8.24 8.00
CA ASN A 178 -0.66 8.69 6.93
C ASN A 178 -2.10 8.26 7.23
N TYR A 179 -2.84 9.12 7.91
CA TYR A 179 -4.26 8.91 8.22
C TYR A 179 -5.21 9.58 7.22
N SER A 180 -4.78 9.84 5.99
CA SER A 180 -5.61 10.46 4.93
C SER A 180 -6.94 9.74 4.69
N ARG A 181 -7.01 8.43 4.98
CA ARG A 181 -8.26 7.66 4.96
C ARG A 181 -9.32 8.24 5.89
N TYR A 182 -8.94 8.75 7.05
CA TYR A 182 -9.88 9.30 8.04
C TYR A 182 -10.45 10.65 7.63
N ILE A 183 -9.80 11.37 6.71
CA ILE A 183 -10.40 12.56 6.06
C ILE A 183 -11.69 12.16 5.35
N PHE A 184 -11.71 11.03 4.64
CA PHE A 184 -12.92 10.55 3.97
C PHE A 184 -14.07 10.31 4.96
N PHE A 185 -13.81 9.67 6.09
CA PHE A 185 -14.83 9.42 7.11
C PHE A 185 -15.27 10.70 7.81
N TYR A 186 -14.37 11.65 8.01
CA TYR A 186 -14.71 12.97 8.54
C TYR A 186 -15.59 13.75 7.56
N LEU A 187 -15.30 13.71 6.28
CA LEU A 187 -16.16 14.31 5.24
C LEU A 187 -17.56 13.68 5.26
N SER A 188 -17.65 12.36 5.38
CA SER A 188 -18.92 11.66 5.51
C SER A 188 -19.72 12.14 6.73
N TYR A 189 -19.06 12.27 7.87
CA TYR A 189 -19.66 12.81 9.10
C TYR A 189 -20.17 14.26 8.91
N LEU A 190 -19.38 15.14 8.29
CA LEU A 190 -19.78 16.53 8.05
C LEU A 190 -21.03 16.60 7.16
N ILE A 191 -21.04 15.85 6.06
CA ILE A 191 -22.17 15.83 5.12
C ILE A 191 -23.43 15.24 5.77
N GLU A 192 -23.30 14.17 6.56
CA GLU A 192 -24.40 13.57 7.30
C GLU A 192 -25.03 14.53 8.32
N ASN A 193 -24.24 15.50 8.82
CA ASN A 193 -24.69 16.56 9.73
C ASN A 193 -25.02 17.88 9.02
N ASN A 194 -25.29 17.85 7.72
CA ASN A 194 -25.67 19.00 6.88
C ASN A 194 -24.58 20.10 6.78
N ARG A 195 -23.31 19.75 7.01
CA ARG A 195 -22.18 20.67 6.92
C ARG A 195 -21.41 20.53 5.60
N VAL A 196 -22.14 20.59 4.51
CA VAL A 196 -21.61 20.39 3.15
C VAL A 196 -20.55 21.43 2.78
N ASP A 197 -20.74 22.69 3.20
CA ASP A 197 -19.79 23.77 2.89
C ASP A 197 -18.44 23.57 3.62
N ASP A 198 -18.46 23.03 4.83
CA ASP A 198 -17.23 22.69 5.55
C ASP A 198 -16.50 21.53 4.88
N ALA A 199 -17.23 20.52 4.42
CA ALA A 199 -16.66 19.43 3.64
C ALA A 199 -16.02 19.92 2.33
N LYS A 200 -16.69 20.84 1.61
CA LYS A 200 -16.15 21.47 0.40
C LYS A 200 -14.88 22.27 0.68
N LYS A 201 -14.82 23.05 1.77
CA LYS A 201 -13.61 23.77 2.17
C LYS A 201 -12.43 22.82 2.39
N ILE A 202 -12.67 21.70 3.06
CA ILE A 202 -11.62 20.71 3.30
C ILE A 202 -11.09 20.14 1.99
N VAL A 203 -11.96 19.65 1.10
CA VAL A 203 -11.51 19.02 -0.15
C VAL A 203 -10.86 20.01 -1.13
N ASN A 204 -11.20 21.29 -1.07
CA ASN A 204 -10.59 22.32 -1.92
C ASN A 204 -9.12 22.60 -1.56
N ASN A 205 -8.69 22.24 -0.35
CA ASN A 205 -7.29 22.38 0.05
C ASN A 205 -6.38 21.29 -0.53
N TYR A 206 -6.92 20.31 -1.21
CA TYR A 206 -6.17 19.18 -1.75
C TYR A 206 -6.24 19.14 -3.27
N ASP A 207 -5.08 19.02 -3.93
CA ASP A 207 -5.04 18.70 -5.36
C ASP A 207 -5.14 17.18 -5.58
N TYR A 208 -5.80 16.77 -6.66
CA TYR A 208 -5.98 15.36 -7.02
C TYR A 208 -4.67 14.59 -7.20
N ILE A 209 -3.60 15.25 -7.61
CA ILE A 209 -2.29 14.61 -7.87
C ILE A 209 -1.79 13.87 -6.62
N ASN A 210 -1.90 14.49 -5.45
CA ASN A 210 -1.37 13.99 -4.18
C ASN A 210 -2.39 13.19 -3.35
N LEU A 211 -3.64 13.07 -3.81
CA LEU A 211 -4.67 12.37 -3.05
C LEU A 211 -4.59 10.85 -3.19
N THR A 212 -4.93 10.16 -2.10
CA THR A 212 -5.18 8.71 -2.11
C THR A 212 -6.44 8.39 -2.93
N LEU A 213 -6.55 7.15 -3.38
CA LEU A 213 -7.68 6.70 -4.21
C LEU A 213 -9.05 6.97 -3.56
N LEU A 214 -9.21 6.61 -2.28
CA LEU A 214 -10.48 6.79 -1.57
C LEU A 214 -10.86 8.27 -1.48
N LEU A 215 -9.90 9.12 -1.10
CA LEU A 215 -10.16 10.54 -0.93
C LEU A 215 -10.37 11.25 -2.27
N SER A 216 -9.68 10.83 -3.34
CA SER A 216 -9.92 11.34 -4.70
C SER A 216 -11.33 11.06 -5.16
N GLN A 217 -11.84 9.84 -4.95
CA GLN A 217 -13.21 9.50 -5.31
C GLN A 217 -14.22 10.25 -4.44
N GLY A 218 -13.98 10.37 -3.14
CA GLY A 218 -14.82 11.14 -2.21
C GLY A 218 -14.89 12.63 -2.59
N LYS A 219 -13.75 13.26 -2.88
CA LYS A 219 -13.68 14.64 -3.36
C LYS A 219 -14.49 14.80 -4.66
N SER A 220 -14.33 13.89 -5.61
CA SER A 220 -15.09 13.93 -6.86
C SER A 220 -16.61 13.84 -6.63
N TRP A 221 -17.06 13.00 -5.73
CA TRP A 221 -18.49 12.94 -5.38
C TRP A 221 -19.00 14.25 -4.77
N ILE A 222 -18.22 14.88 -3.89
CA ILE A 222 -18.58 16.16 -3.25
C ILE A 222 -18.63 17.29 -4.27
N GLU A 223 -17.62 17.43 -5.12
CA GLU A 223 -17.55 18.48 -6.15
C GLU A 223 -18.66 18.38 -7.20
N ASN A 224 -19.03 17.15 -7.57
CA ASN A 224 -20.10 16.88 -8.53
C ASN A 224 -21.51 16.83 -7.90
N GLY A 225 -21.65 17.12 -6.61
CA GLY A 225 -22.93 17.10 -5.90
C GLY A 225 -23.52 15.71 -5.65
N ASN A 226 -22.74 14.63 -5.84
CA ASN A 226 -23.15 13.24 -5.65
C ASN A 226 -23.04 12.81 -4.16
N LEU A 227 -23.55 13.65 -3.25
CA LEU A 227 -23.43 13.44 -1.80
C LEU A 227 -24.08 12.14 -1.32
N GLU A 228 -25.18 11.74 -1.98
CA GLU A 228 -25.87 10.48 -1.67
C GLU A 228 -24.98 9.25 -1.86
N LYS A 229 -24.10 9.25 -2.86
CA LYS A 229 -23.13 8.15 -3.06
C LYS A 229 -22.19 8.03 -1.87
N LEU A 230 -21.64 9.14 -1.38
CA LEU A 230 -20.74 9.15 -0.25
C LEU A 230 -21.43 8.62 1.01
N LEU A 231 -22.64 9.11 1.32
CA LEU A 231 -23.42 8.67 2.48
C LEU A 231 -23.91 7.22 2.35
N SER A 232 -24.13 6.73 1.13
CA SER A 232 -24.58 5.34 0.91
C SER A 232 -23.50 4.31 1.22
N VAL A 233 -22.22 4.67 1.08
CA VAL A 233 -21.11 3.71 1.27
C VAL A 233 -20.65 3.60 2.72
N PHE A 234 -20.83 4.66 3.51
CA PHE A 234 -20.45 4.66 4.93
C PHE A 234 -21.24 5.68 5.75
N SER A 235 -21.72 5.25 6.92
CA SER A 235 -22.27 6.11 7.96
C SER A 235 -21.81 5.64 9.34
N CYS A 236 -21.30 6.56 10.16
CA CYS A 236 -20.99 6.27 11.56
C CYS A 236 -22.22 5.83 12.37
N LYS A 237 -23.43 6.24 11.98
CA LYS A 237 -24.69 5.86 12.65
C LYS A 237 -25.09 4.41 12.40
N ASN A 238 -24.48 3.78 11.40
CA ASN A 238 -24.62 2.37 11.11
C ASN A 238 -23.45 1.59 11.72
N TYR A 239 -23.66 0.92 12.83
CA TYR A 239 -22.59 0.17 13.48
C TYR A 239 -22.00 -0.97 12.62
N ASN A 240 -22.76 -1.51 11.66
CA ASN A 240 -22.18 -2.49 10.72
C ASN A 240 -21.10 -1.86 9.84
N ASP A 241 -21.26 -0.60 9.43
CA ASP A 241 -20.25 0.14 8.66
C ASP A 241 -19.00 0.41 9.52
N VAL A 242 -19.21 0.76 10.80
CA VAL A 242 -18.12 0.96 11.77
C VAL A 242 -17.34 -0.33 12.01
N ILE A 243 -18.02 -1.44 12.21
CA ILE A 243 -17.36 -2.75 12.37
C ILE A 243 -16.65 -3.18 11.09
N SER A 244 -17.22 -2.90 9.92
CA SER A 244 -16.58 -3.14 8.63
C SER A 244 -15.24 -2.42 8.52
N GLU A 245 -15.19 -1.14 8.91
CA GLU A 245 -13.94 -0.37 8.91
C GLU A 245 -12.92 -0.93 9.90
N PHE A 246 -13.35 -1.32 11.09
CA PHE A 246 -12.46 -1.99 12.04
C PHE A 246 -11.85 -3.26 11.47
N LEU A 247 -12.63 -4.11 10.82
CA LEU A 247 -12.13 -5.33 10.17
C LEU A 247 -11.18 -5.02 9.01
N PHE A 248 -11.42 -3.93 8.28
CA PHE A 248 -10.47 -3.45 7.26
C PHE A 248 -9.12 -3.04 7.88
N LEU A 249 -9.12 -2.36 9.03
CA LEU A 249 -7.87 -2.03 9.73
C LEU A 249 -7.08 -3.28 10.10
N ILE A 250 -7.73 -4.29 10.63
CA ILE A 250 -7.09 -5.58 10.95
C ILE A 250 -6.52 -6.22 9.68
N SER A 251 -7.28 -6.23 8.60
CA SER A 251 -6.84 -6.71 7.30
C SER A 251 -5.58 -5.98 6.81
N ASN A 252 -5.55 -4.66 6.93
CA ASN A 252 -4.42 -3.85 6.51
C ASN A 252 -3.14 -4.14 7.33
N LEU A 253 -3.28 -4.43 8.63
CA LEU A 253 -2.17 -4.88 9.47
C LEU A 253 -1.56 -6.20 8.96
N TYR A 254 -2.38 -7.18 8.64
CA TYR A 254 -1.89 -8.44 8.07
C TYR A 254 -1.25 -8.24 6.69
N SER A 255 -1.83 -7.38 5.83
CA SER A 255 -1.26 -7.07 4.52
C SER A 255 0.13 -6.42 4.64
N SER A 256 0.32 -5.51 5.60
CA SER A 256 1.60 -4.85 5.84
C SER A 256 2.72 -5.80 6.28
N GLU A 257 2.34 -6.95 6.82
CA GLU A 257 3.26 -8.04 7.21
C GLU A 257 3.38 -9.13 6.14
N ASN A 258 2.84 -8.90 4.94
CA ASN A 258 2.80 -9.84 3.81
C ASN A 258 1.98 -11.12 4.07
N ASP A 259 1.14 -11.14 5.10
CA ASP A 259 0.14 -12.19 5.30
C ASP A 259 -1.13 -11.87 4.50
N PHE A 260 -1.02 -12.00 3.18
CA PHE A 260 -2.08 -11.63 2.24
C PHE A 260 -3.32 -12.51 2.37
N GLU A 261 -3.16 -13.77 2.75
CA GLU A 261 -4.28 -14.69 2.93
C GLU A 261 -5.13 -14.30 4.13
N LYS A 262 -4.49 -14.05 5.29
CA LYS A 262 -5.18 -13.59 6.49
C LYS A 262 -5.79 -12.20 6.29
N SER A 263 -5.11 -11.32 5.57
CA SER A 263 -5.65 -10.03 5.15
C SER A 263 -6.95 -10.21 4.35
N ASN A 264 -6.97 -11.08 3.35
CA ASN A 264 -8.17 -11.36 2.54
C ASN A 264 -9.29 -11.99 3.37
N PHE A 265 -8.98 -12.83 4.35
CA PHE A 265 -9.96 -13.35 5.28
C PHE A 265 -10.72 -12.21 5.99
N TYR A 266 -10.01 -11.25 6.59
CA TYR A 266 -10.63 -10.10 7.27
C TYR A 266 -11.30 -9.13 6.30
N LEU A 267 -10.78 -8.96 5.07
CA LEU A 267 -11.46 -8.16 4.04
C LEU A 267 -12.82 -8.73 3.65
N ASN A 268 -12.92 -10.04 3.55
CA ASN A 268 -14.20 -10.70 3.24
C ASN A 268 -15.19 -10.56 4.40
N LEU A 269 -14.73 -10.60 5.65
CA LEU A 269 -15.56 -10.28 6.82
C LEU A 269 -16.00 -8.80 6.82
N SER A 270 -15.10 -7.88 6.47
CA SER A 270 -15.41 -6.45 6.31
C SER A 270 -16.47 -6.23 5.23
N THR A 271 -16.32 -6.87 4.07
CA THR A 271 -17.28 -6.81 2.97
C THR A 271 -18.65 -7.39 3.36
N PHE A 272 -18.68 -8.46 4.16
CA PHE A 272 -19.92 -8.99 4.68
C PHE A 272 -20.67 -7.97 5.57
N MET A 273 -19.92 -7.23 6.40
CA MET A 273 -20.50 -6.20 7.26
C MET A 273 -20.98 -4.98 6.46
N ASN A 274 -20.20 -4.52 5.49
CA ASN A 274 -20.57 -3.40 4.61
C ASN A 274 -20.25 -3.69 3.13
N PRO A 275 -21.15 -4.34 2.39
CA PRO A 275 -20.92 -4.70 0.99
C PRO A 275 -20.93 -3.50 0.03
N LYS A 276 -21.36 -2.31 0.48
CA LYS A 276 -21.42 -1.10 -0.35
C LYS A 276 -20.08 -0.37 -0.45
N PHE A 277 -19.17 -0.63 0.48
CA PHE A 277 -17.86 0.05 0.51
C PHE A 277 -16.86 -0.65 -0.42
N VAL A 278 -17.10 -0.49 -1.73
CA VAL A 278 -16.37 -1.18 -2.83
C VAL A 278 -14.87 -0.88 -2.79
N PHE A 279 -14.46 0.29 -2.28
CA PHE A 279 -13.03 0.65 -2.15
C PHE A 279 -12.21 -0.46 -1.49
N ASN A 280 -12.75 -1.16 -0.49
CA ASN A 280 -12.01 -2.21 0.22
C ASN A 280 -11.51 -3.33 -0.71
N LEU A 281 -12.14 -3.53 -1.87
CA LEU A 281 -11.69 -4.47 -2.89
C LEU A 281 -10.35 -4.05 -3.54
N SER A 282 -9.94 -2.79 -3.39
CA SER A 282 -8.61 -2.35 -3.83
C SER A 282 -7.51 -3.10 -3.08
N LEU A 283 -7.66 -3.29 -1.75
CA LEU A 283 -6.70 -4.05 -0.97
C LEU A 283 -6.74 -5.55 -1.31
N VAL A 284 -7.91 -6.09 -1.62
CA VAL A 284 -8.01 -7.48 -2.12
C VAL A 284 -7.20 -7.62 -3.42
N ALA A 285 -7.38 -6.71 -4.36
CA ALA A 285 -6.65 -6.72 -5.63
C ALA A 285 -5.13 -6.53 -5.43
N GLU A 286 -4.71 -5.67 -4.50
CA GLU A 286 -3.29 -5.49 -4.16
C GLU A 286 -2.69 -6.78 -3.55
N ASN A 287 -3.38 -7.39 -2.61
CA ASN A 287 -2.96 -8.66 -2.00
C ASN A 287 -2.82 -9.78 -3.05
N GLN A 288 -3.82 -9.90 -3.94
CA GLN A 288 -3.80 -10.88 -5.03
C GLN A 288 -2.65 -10.60 -6.01
N TYR A 289 -2.41 -9.34 -6.35
CA TYR A 289 -1.29 -8.93 -7.20
C TYR A 289 0.06 -9.28 -6.55
N SER A 290 0.26 -8.91 -5.29
CA SER A 290 1.50 -9.18 -4.53
C SER A 290 1.76 -10.68 -4.38
N ASN A 291 0.67 -11.45 -4.24
CA ASN A 291 0.70 -12.92 -4.16
C ASN A 291 0.82 -13.60 -5.53
N LYS A 292 0.96 -12.83 -6.62
CA LYS A 292 1.05 -13.29 -8.02
C LYS A 292 -0.21 -14.03 -8.53
N GLU A 293 -1.35 -13.82 -7.88
CA GLU A 293 -2.65 -14.38 -8.27
C GLU A 293 -3.37 -13.44 -9.27
N TYR A 294 -2.72 -13.21 -10.42
CA TYR A 294 -3.12 -12.17 -11.38
C TYR A 294 -4.54 -12.33 -11.93
N ASP A 295 -4.98 -13.54 -12.21
CA ASP A 295 -6.32 -13.81 -12.74
C ASP A 295 -7.41 -13.47 -11.71
N LYS A 296 -7.16 -13.76 -10.43
CA LYS A 296 -8.05 -13.35 -9.33
C LYS A 296 -8.08 -11.83 -9.18
N ALA A 297 -6.91 -11.17 -9.26
CA ALA A 297 -6.84 -9.72 -9.22
C ALA A 297 -7.64 -9.08 -10.36
N LEU A 298 -7.51 -9.57 -11.59
CA LEU A 298 -8.31 -9.09 -12.73
C LEU A 298 -9.81 -9.27 -12.52
N LYS A 299 -10.23 -10.39 -11.91
CA LYS A 299 -11.64 -10.63 -11.56
C LYS A 299 -12.14 -9.63 -10.50
N THR A 300 -11.35 -9.39 -9.46
CA THR A 300 -11.68 -8.41 -8.41
C THR A 300 -11.80 -7.00 -8.98
N LEU A 301 -10.90 -6.58 -9.87
CA LEU A 301 -10.87 -5.26 -10.49
C LEU A 301 -12.12 -4.94 -11.31
N LYS A 302 -12.85 -5.95 -11.83
CA LYS A 302 -14.11 -5.74 -12.56
C LYS A 302 -15.23 -5.10 -11.73
N ASN A 303 -15.11 -5.12 -10.41
CA ASN A 303 -16.06 -4.45 -9.52
C ASN A 303 -15.95 -2.91 -9.54
N PHE A 304 -14.82 -2.36 -10.01
CA PHE A 304 -14.64 -0.91 -10.16
C PHE A 304 -15.24 -0.46 -11.49
N LYS A 305 -16.38 0.25 -11.41
CA LYS A 305 -17.20 0.63 -12.56
C LYS A 305 -16.77 1.98 -13.14
N LYS A 306 -17.16 2.22 -14.40
CA LYS A 306 -16.85 3.45 -15.14
C LYS A 306 -17.38 4.72 -14.49
N GLU A 307 -18.52 4.63 -13.83
CA GLU A 307 -19.22 5.77 -13.21
C GLU A 307 -18.42 6.38 -12.06
N ASP A 308 -17.57 5.60 -11.44
CA ASP A 308 -16.68 6.03 -10.37
C ASP A 308 -15.28 6.24 -10.96
N SER A 309 -15.05 7.41 -11.54
CA SER A 309 -13.92 7.73 -12.42
C SER A 309 -12.54 7.40 -11.83
N PHE A 310 -12.32 7.69 -10.54
CA PHE A 310 -11.04 7.39 -9.88
C PHE A 310 -10.86 5.89 -9.60
N TYR A 311 -11.92 5.18 -9.21
CA TYR A 311 -11.90 3.74 -9.06
C TYR A 311 -11.69 3.04 -10.39
N HIS A 312 -12.33 3.53 -11.45
CA HIS A 312 -12.13 3.01 -12.79
C HIS A 312 -10.70 3.22 -13.29
N TRP A 313 -10.12 4.42 -13.06
CA TRP A 313 -8.73 4.69 -13.41
C TRP A 313 -7.74 3.83 -12.61
N TYR A 314 -8.00 3.60 -11.32
CA TYR A 314 -7.23 2.64 -10.51
C TYR A 314 -7.25 1.25 -11.14
N ARG A 315 -8.42 0.78 -11.56
CA ARG A 315 -8.56 -0.50 -12.25
C ARG A 315 -7.69 -0.57 -13.51
N ILE A 316 -7.77 0.43 -14.40
CA ILE A 316 -6.98 0.51 -15.64
C ILE A 316 -5.48 0.43 -15.33
N LYS A 317 -5.00 1.20 -14.35
CA LYS A 317 -3.59 1.17 -13.93
C LYS A 317 -3.16 -0.21 -13.43
N LYS A 318 -3.97 -0.84 -12.60
CA LYS A 318 -3.66 -2.16 -12.04
C LYS A 318 -3.69 -3.26 -13.12
N GLU A 319 -4.66 -3.22 -14.02
CA GLU A 319 -4.70 -4.10 -15.20
C GLU A 319 -3.43 -3.94 -16.06
N SER A 320 -2.98 -2.71 -16.27
CA SER A 320 -1.74 -2.41 -16.98
C SER A 320 -0.50 -3.00 -16.28
N GLN A 321 -0.41 -2.86 -14.96
CA GLN A 321 0.67 -3.48 -14.17
C GLN A 321 0.68 -5.01 -14.29
N ILE A 322 -0.49 -5.64 -14.24
CA ILE A 322 -0.63 -7.09 -14.41
C ILE A 322 -0.18 -7.51 -15.81
N ILE A 323 -0.59 -6.80 -16.85
CA ILE A 323 -0.16 -7.05 -18.24
C ILE A 323 1.37 -6.95 -18.37
N SER A 324 1.99 -5.98 -17.69
CA SER A 324 3.45 -5.84 -17.68
C SER A 324 4.14 -7.07 -17.08
N LYS A 325 3.56 -7.67 -16.02
CA LYS A 325 4.10 -8.87 -15.37
C LYS A 325 3.86 -10.15 -16.17
N GLN A 326 2.67 -10.31 -16.76
CA GLN A 326 2.30 -11.52 -17.51
C GLN A 326 2.78 -11.53 -18.96
N LYS A 327 3.00 -10.36 -19.55
CA LYS A 327 3.36 -10.21 -20.97
C LYS A 327 4.64 -9.41 -21.12
N ASN A 328 4.51 -8.08 -21.30
CA ASN A 328 5.64 -7.16 -21.41
C ASN A 328 5.21 -5.70 -21.21
N LYS A 329 6.21 -4.82 -21.05
CA LYS A 329 6.00 -3.36 -20.84
C LYS A 329 5.30 -2.69 -22.04
N THR A 330 5.57 -3.12 -23.27
CA THR A 330 4.95 -2.52 -24.48
C THR A 330 3.46 -2.77 -24.50
N LYS A 331 3.01 -4.01 -24.23
CA LYS A 331 1.57 -4.32 -24.16
C LYS A 331 0.88 -3.61 -23.02
N SER A 332 1.56 -3.45 -21.89
CA SER A 332 1.09 -2.66 -20.74
C SER A 332 0.84 -1.20 -21.12
N LEU A 333 1.82 -0.56 -21.77
CA LEU A 333 1.68 0.82 -22.24
C LEU A 333 0.55 0.97 -23.28
N ASN A 334 0.46 0.05 -24.25
CA ASN A 334 -0.61 0.07 -25.24
C ASN A 334 -1.99 -0.03 -24.60
N HIS A 335 -2.15 -0.87 -23.57
CA HIS A 335 -3.42 -1.01 -22.86
C HIS A 335 -3.81 0.31 -22.18
N ILE A 336 -2.90 0.92 -21.40
CA ILE A 336 -3.23 2.14 -20.67
C ILE A 336 -3.50 3.33 -21.61
N VAL A 337 -2.77 3.45 -22.71
CA VAL A 337 -3.00 4.48 -23.72
C VAL A 337 -4.36 4.32 -24.41
N LEU A 338 -4.72 3.07 -24.74
CA LEU A 338 -6.02 2.77 -25.35
C LEU A 338 -7.18 3.14 -24.41
N GLU A 339 -7.08 2.81 -23.14
CA GLU A 339 -8.10 3.13 -22.15
C GLU A 339 -8.13 4.64 -21.83
N PHE A 340 -6.97 5.28 -21.75
CA PHE A 340 -6.87 6.74 -21.58
C PHE A 340 -7.58 7.50 -22.71
N ASN A 341 -7.41 7.08 -23.97
CA ASN A 341 -8.02 7.73 -25.14
C ASN A 341 -9.56 7.65 -25.15
N LYS A 342 -10.16 6.81 -24.31
CA LYS A 342 -11.62 6.73 -24.11
C LYS A 342 -12.14 7.76 -23.11
N ILE A 343 -11.26 8.46 -22.40
CA ILE A 343 -11.61 9.44 -21.36
C ILE A 343 -11.71 10.83 -22.01
N SER A 344 -12.91 11.40 -22.02
CA SER A 344 -13.16 12.68 -22.69
C SER A 344 -12.49 13.87 -21.98
N ASN A 345 -12.54 13.91 -20.64
CA ASN A 345 -11.98 15.00 -19.83
C ASN A 345 -11.12 14.42 -18.68
N PRO A 346 -9.87 14.04 -18.99
CA PRO A 346 -8.99 13.54 -17.95
C PRO A 346 -8.63 14.63 -16.94
N ASN A 347 -8.78 14.32 -15.64
CA ASN A 347 -8.37 15.20 -14.56
C ASN A 347 -6.84 15.22 -14.38
N ASN A 348 -6.33 16.12 -13.52
CA ASN A 348 -4.90 16.28 -13.28
C ASN A 348 -4.23 14.99 -12.81
N LYS A 349 -4.89 14.16 -12.00
CA LYS A 349 -4.35 12.86 -11.56
C LYS A 349 -4.10 11.91 -12.72
N ILE A 350 -5.06 11.81 -13.63
CA ILE A 350 -4.95 10.95 -14.82
C ILE A 350 -3.83 11.44 -15.73
N LEU A 351 -3.74 12.77 -15.96
CA LEU A 351 -2.66 13.37 -16.77
C LEU A 351 -1.28 13.13 -16.14
N PHE A 352 -1.18 13.27 -14.82
CA PHE A 352 0.05 13.02 -14.08
C PHE A 352 0.48 11.55 -14.15
N ASP A 353 -0.45 10.64 -13.95
CA ASP A 353 -0.18 9.21 -14.08
C ASP A 353 0.28 8.85 -15.51
N MET A 354 -0.36 9.43 -16.54
CA MET A 354 0.07 9.22 -17.94
C MET A 354 1.47 9.76 -18.21
N ALA A 355 1.82 10.95 -17.69
CA ALA A 355 3.18 11.48 -17.80
C ALA A 355 4.21 10.50 -17.22
N ASN A 356 3.95 9.97 -16.02
CA ASN A 356 4.81 8.99 -15.37
C ASN A 356 4.89 7.66 -16.14
N PHE A 357 3.78 7.16 -16.68
CA PHE A 357 3.77 5.95 -17.51
C PHE A 357 4.64 6.10 -18.77
N TYR A 358 4.52 7.23 -19.47
CA TYR A 358 5.36 7.52 -20.63
C TYR A 358 6.83 7.67 -20.26
N LYS A 359 7.15 8.37 -19.16
CA LYS A 359 8.52 8.49 -18.66
C LYS A 359 9.13 7.12 -18.35
N ASN A 360 8.42 6.28 -17.61
CA ASN A 360 8.87 4.94 -17.23
C ASN A 360 9.00 3.99 -18.43
N SER A 361 8.30 4.27 -19.51
CA SER A 361 8.39 3.56 -20.79
C SER A 361 9.42 4.16 -21.75
N LYS A 362 10.26 5.09 -21.26
CA LYS A 362 11.28 5.83 -22.04
C LYS A 362 10.69 6.63 -23.23
N LYS A 363 9.40 6.95 -23.18
CA LYS A 363 8.68 7.82 -24.13
C LYS A 363 8.71 9.27 -23.63
N TYR A 364 9.91 9.84 -23.60
CA TYR A 364 10.17 11.10 -22.90
C TYR A 364 9.46 12.31 -23.52
N ASN A 365 9.35 12.36 -24.86
CA ASN A 365 8.66 13.45 -25.54
C ASN A 365 7.16 13.52 -25.19
N GLU A 366 6.52 12.35 -25.10
CA GLU A 366 5.14 12.23 -24.68
C GLU A 366 4.99 12.63 -23.20
N ALA A 367 5.86 12.17 -22.33
CA ALA A 367 5.86 12.53 -20.90
C ALA A 367 5.95 14.06 -20.71
N ILE A 368 6.86 14.73 -21.43
CA ILE A 368 7.04 16.18 -21.38
C ILE A 368 5.77 16.94 -21.78
N LYS A 369 5.02 16.46 -22.79
CA LYS A 369 3.77 17.08 -23.19
C LYS A 369 2.76 17.09 -22.05
N PHE A 370 2.61 15.97 -21.33
CA PHE A 370 1.69 15.86 -20.20
C PHE A 370 2.14 16.70 -18.99
N TYR A 371 3.43 16.68 -18.64
CA TYR A 371 3.97 17.54 -17.57
C TYR A 371 3.79 19.02 -17.91
N THR A 372 4.05 19.42 -19.16
CA THR A 372 3.87 20.80 -19.61
C THR A 372 2.42 21.24 -19.51
N LYS A 373 1.46 20.38 -19.92
CA LYS A 373 0.04 20.67 -19.78
C LYS A 373 -0.36 20.89 -18.32
N LEU A 374 0.14 20.04 -17.41
CA LEU A 374 -0.14 20.17 -15.97
C LEU A 374 0.44 21.46 -15.38
N ILE A 375 1.69 21.78 -15.68
CA ILE A 375 2.36 23.01 -15.21
C ILE A 375 1.59 24.24 -15.69
N MET A 376 1.15 24.27 -16.95
CA MET A 376 0.35 25.38 -17.50
C MET A 376 -1.05 25.48 -16.88
N THR A 377 -1.65 24.36 -16.48
CA THR A 377 -2.97 24.31 -15.87
C THR A 377 -2.96 24.81 -14.43
N LEU A 378 -1.95 24.41 -13.65
CA LEU A 378 -1.81 24.82 -12.26
C LEU A 378 -1.34 26.27 -12.16
N ASN A 379 -0.30 26.64 -12.94
CA ASN A 379 0.26 28.00 -13.08
C ASN A 379 0.40 28.75 -11.74
N ASP A 380 0.92 28.07 -10.73
CA ASP A 380 1.13 28.57 -9.38
C ASP A 380 2.51 28.16 -8.83
N ASP A 381 2.93 28.77 -7.73
CA ASP A 381 4.19 28.48 -7.05
C ASP A 381 3.97 27.47 -5.91
N SER A 382 3.11 26.48 -6.12
CA SER A 382 2.85 25.42 -5.15
C SER A 382 3.94 24.34 -5.14
N GLU A 383 4.00 23.57 -4.07
CA GLU A 383 4.86 22.38 -3.96
C GLU A 383 4.62 21.40 -5.13
N ILE A 384 3.37 21.27 -5.58
CA ILE A 384 3.02 20.43 -6.73
C ILE A 384 3.67 20.94 -8.00
N SER A 385 3.67 22.26 -8.22
CA SER A 385 4.33 22.89 -9.38
C SER A 385 5.85 22.67 -9.33
N SER A 386 6.47 22.75 -8.16
CA SER A 386 7.89 22.40 -7.98
C SER A 386 8.15 20.94 -8.35
N ASP A 387 7.36 19.98 -7.86
CA ASP A 387 7.50 18.56 -8.21
C ASP A 387 7.31 18.29 -9.71
N LEU A 388 6.36 18.95 -10.36
CA LEU A 388 6.14 18.82 -11.81
C LEU A 388 7.34 19.36 -12.62
N LEU A 389 7.90 20.50 -12.23
CA LEU A 389 9.11 21.05 -12.84
C LEU A 389 10.30 20.10 -12.63
N TYR A 390 10.49 19.57 -11.44
CA TYR A 390 11.51 18.56 -11.15
C TYR A 390 11.37 17.33 -12.04
N ARG A 391 10.16 16.78 -12.19
CA ARG A 391 9.93 15.61 -13.04
C ARG A 391 10.13 15.90 -14.52
N ARG A 392 9.71 17.07 -15.01
CA ARG A 392 9.92 17.48 -16.39
C ARG A 392 11.40 17.76 -16.67
N GLY A 393 12.08 18.43 -15.74
CA GLY A 393 13.52 18.68 -15.81
C GLY A 393 14.33 17.40 -15.90
N GLY A 394 14.04 16.41 -15.01
CA GLY A 394 14.65 15.09 -15.09
C GLY A 394 14.30 14.33 -16.38
N THR A 395 13.16 14.59 -16.99
CA THR A 395 12.80 14.00 -18.29
C THR A 395 13.56 14.65 -19.45
N TYR A 396 13.76 15.97 -19.42
CA TYR A 396 14.64 16.69 -20.37
C TYR A 396 16.09 16.20 -20.27
N GLU A 397 16.59 15.98 -19.05
CA GLU A 397 17.92 15.44 -18.83
C GLU A 397 18.10 14.06 -19.50
N ARG A 398 17.11 13.17 -19.37
CA ARG A 398 17.10 11.86 -20.05
C ARG A 398 17.07 11.96 -21.58
N LEU A 399 16.57 13.06 -22.14
CA LEU A 399 16.63 13.37 -23.58
C LEU A 399 17.97 14.02 -24.00
N GLY A 400 18.81 14.41 -23.05
CA GLY A 400 20.04 15.18 -23.33
C GLY A 400 19.77 16.67 -23.55
N ASP A 401 18.56 17.17 -23.32
CA ASP A 401 18.23 18.61 -23.40
C ASP A 401 18.55 19.28 -22.06
N TYR A 402 19.83 19.39 -21.79
CA TYR A 402 20.36 19.88 -20.51
C TYR A 402 20.01 21.33 -20.21
N GLU A 403 19.87 22.18 -21.24
CA GLU A 403 19.48 23.58 -21.05
C GLU A 403 18.08 23.69 -20.42
N LYS A 404 17.10 22.94 -20.98
CA LYS A 404 15.75 22.90 -20.42
C LYS A 404 15.69 22.16 -19.09
N ALA A 405 16.50 21.11 -18.92
CA ALA A 405 16.60 20.39 -17.67
C ALA A 405 17.08 21.31 -16.54
N ASP A 406 18.20 22.00 -16.73
CA ASP A 406 18.76 22.93 -15.74
C ASP A 406 17.78 24.06 -15.41
N LYS A 407 17.08 24.61 -16.44
CA LYS A 407 16.07 25.64 -16.24
C LYS A 407 14.92 25.14 -15.35
N ASP A 408 14.32 24.02 -15.67
CA ASP A 408 13.20 23.46 -14.90
C ASP A 408 13.60 23.15 -13.46
N LEU A 409 14.78 22.56 -13.25
CA LEU A 409 15.28 22.24 -11.91
C LEU A 409 15.60 23.52 -11.09
N GLN A 410 16.16 24.55 -11.73
CA GLN A 410 16.39 25.82 -11.07
C GLN A 410 15.07 26.56 -10.76
N ASP A 411 14.08 26.50 -11.66
CA ASP A 411 12.76 27.07 -11.40
C ASP A 411 12.03 26.33 -10.27
N ALA A 412 12.18 25.00 -10.18
CA ALA A 412 11.69 24.22 -9.04
C ALA A 412 12.33 24.66 -7.72
N LEU A 413 13.66 24.90 -7.70
CA LEU A 413 14.37 25.40 -6.52
C LEU A 413 14.05 26.85 -6.15
N LYS A 414 13.49 27.65 -7.07
CA LYS A 414 12.95 28.99 -6.71
C LYS A 414 11.67 28.87 -5.88
N ILE A 415 10.85 27.85 -6.19
CA ILE A 415 9.61 27.57 -5.44
C ILE A 415 9.95 26.91 -4.11
N ASP A 416 10.78 25.87 -4.12
CA ASP A 416 11.22 25.16 -2.92
C ASP A 416 12.78 25.13 -2.84
N PRO A 417 13.39 26.14 -2.21
CA PRO A 417 14.84 26.26 -2.13
C PRO A 417 15.51 25.21 -1.22
N ASP A 418 14.74 24.55 -0.37
CA ASP A 418 15.20 23.60 0.65
C ASP A 418 14.85 22.14 0.32
N ASP A 419 14.42 21.86 -0.92
CA ASP A 419 14.24 20.48 -1.37
C ASP A 419 15.59 19.82 -1.61
N ALA A 420 15.98 18.93 -0.69
CA ALA A 420 17.26 18.23 -0.73
C ALA A 420 17.42 17.35 -1.98
N TYR A 421 16.31 16.78 -2.47
CA TYR A 421 16.34 15.88 -3.64
C TYR A 421 16.52 16.64 -4.95
N ILE A 422 15.89 17.81 -5.10
CA ILE A 422 16.08 18.67 -6.28
C ILE A 422 17.50 19.24 -6.28
N LEU A 423 17.99 19.70 -5.11
CA LEU A 423 19.39 20.15 -4.95
C LEU A 423 20.37 19.06 -5.36
N ASN A 424 20.19 17.85 -4.85
CA ASN A 424 21.03 16.70 -5.19
C ASN A 424 20.97 16.36 -6.68
N TYR A 425 19.80 16.31 -7.27
CA TYR A 425 19.62 15.94 -8.66
C TYR A 425 20.31 16.92 -9.62
N LEU A 426 20.10 18.23 -9.43
CA LEU A 426 20.72 19.26 -10.26
C LEU A 426 22.24 19.26 -10.10
N ALA A 427 22.72 19.20 -8.85
CA ALA A 427 24.14 19.14 -8.57
C ALA A 427 24.80 17.91 -9.20
N TYR A 428 24.22 16.72 -9.02
CA TYR A 428 24.74 15.48 -9.61
C TYR A 428 24.76 15.55 -11.15
N SER A 429 23.71 16.08 -11.78
CA SER A 429 23.67 16.29 -13.24
C SER A 429 24.79 17.23 -13.71
N TRP A 430 25.16 18.26 -12.95
CA TRP A 430 26.33 19.11 -13.27
C TRP A 430 27.65 18.37 -13.08
N LEU A 431 27.80 17.54 -12.06
CA LEU A 431 29.00 16.72 -11.85
C LEU A 431 29.21 15.73 -12.99
N GLU A 432 28.18 15.02 -13.44
CA GLU A 432 28.28 14.08 -14.57
C GLU A 432 28.71 14.75 -15.89
N ARG A 433 28.32 16.02 -16.06
CA ARG A 433 28.74 16.83 -17.20
C ARG A 433 30.08 17.57 -16.99
N ASN A 434 30.68 17.39 -15.84
CA ASN A 434 31.93 18.07 -15.44
C ASN A 434 31.83 19.60 -15.52
N ILE A 435 30.69 20.18 -15.15
CA ILE A 435 30.45 21.63 -15.14
C ILE A 435 30.04 22.10 -13.75
N LYS A 436 30.32 23.38 -13.44
CA LYS A 436 29.90 24.05 -12.19
C LYS A 436 30.13 23.21 -10.92
N ILE A 437 31.26 22.51 -10.86
CA ILE A 437 31.58 21.54 -9.80
C ILE A 437 31.53 22.19 -8.41
N TYR A 438 32.04 23.40 -8.24
CA TYR A 438 32.03 24.09 -6.96
C TYR A 438 30.62 24.52 -6.55
N ASP A 439 29.78 24.98 -7.48
CA ASP A 439 28.36 25.28 -7.22
C ASP A 439 27.60 24.00 -6.82
N ALA A 440 27.89 22.89 -7.50
CA ALA A 440 27.34 21.58 -7.17
C ALA A 440 27.71 21.14 -5.74
N ILE A 441 28.98 21.35 -5.34
CA ILE A 441 29.45 21.05 -3.99
C ILE A 441 28.65 21.84 -2.94
N GLU A 442 28.45 23.13 -3.16
CA GLU A 442 27.66 23.95 -2.20
C GLU A 442 26.20 23.50 -2.11
N MET A 443 25.58 23.16 -3.24
CA MET A 443 24.22 22.59 -3.27
C MET A 443 24.17 21.25 -2.53
N LEU A 444 25.15 20.37 -2.72
CA LEU A 444 25.22 19.06 -2.05
C LEU A 444 25.50 19.20 -0.56
N LYS A 445 26.30 20.15 -0.12
CA LYS A 445 26.47 20.45 1.31
C LYS A 445 25.14 20.89 1.95
N LYS A 446 24.35 21.71 1.23
CA LYS A 446 23.03 22.11 1.67
C LYS A 446 22.07 20.90 1.74
N ALA A 447 22.04 20.08 0.70
CA ALA A 447 21.23 18.86 0.65
C ALA A 447 21.59 17.89 1.80
N TYR A 448 22.89 17.66 2.02
CA TYR A 448 23.39 16.81 3.10
C TYR A 448 23.03 17.34 4.51
N LYS A 449 22.99 18.67 4.68
CA LYS A 449 22.54 19.26 5.95
C LYS A 449 21.06 19.02 6.20
N LEU A 450 20.25 18.97 5.15
CA LEU A 450 18.81 18.71 5.22
C LEU A 450 18.50 17.23 5.42
N GLU A 451 19.22 16.35 4.70
CA GLU A 451 19.00 14.90 4.68
C GLU A 451 20.35 14.16 4.81
N SER A 452 20.90 14.15 6.04
CA SER A 452 22.26 13.65 6.33
C SER A 452 22.43 12.13 6.22
N ASP A 453 21.35 11.37 6.24
CA ASP A 453 21.35 9.91 6.18
C ASP A 453 20.89 9.34 4.84
N ASP A 454 20.58 10.23 3.87
CA ASP A 454 20.20 9.78 2.52
C ASP A 454 21.44 9.30 1.75
N PRO A 455 21.51 8.01 1.36
CA PRO A 455 22.68 7.44 0.72
C PRO A 455 22.99 8.02 -0.66
N TYR A 456 21.99 8.49 -1.43
CA TYR A 456 22.20 9.11 -2.74
C TYR A 456 22.85 10.50 -2.60
N ILE A 457 22.45 11.28 -1.60
CA ILE A 457 23.06 12.57 -1.29
C ILE A 457 24.48 12.38 -0.79
N ILE A 458 24.70 11.38 0.07
CA ILE A 458 26.03 11.01 0.57
C ILE A 458 26.96 10.58 -0.59
N ASP A 459 26.47 9.76 -1.51
CA ASP A 459 27.23 9.35 -2.69
C ASP A 459 27.58 10.55 -3.58
N SER A 460 26.60 11.39 -3.89
CA SER A 460 26.82 12.58 -4.74
C SER A 460 27.86 13.55 -4.18
N ILE A 461 27.83 13.81 -2.87
CA ILE A 461 28.86 14.68 -2.26
C ILE A 461 30.24 14.00 -2.25
N GLY A 462 30.30 12.70 -2.05
CA GLY A 462 31.52 11.91 -2.17
C GLY A 462 32.11 11.97 -3.57
N TRP A 463 31.27 11.80 -4.59
CA TRP A 463 31.64 11.92 -5.99
C TRP A 463 32.13 13.33 -6.34
N ALA A 464 31.48 14.37 -5.81
CA ALA A 464 31.97 15.75 -6.01
C ALA A 464 33.38 15.97 -5.47
N TYR A 465 33.68 15.45 -4.27
CA TYR A 465 35.04 15.50 -3.72
C TYR A 465 36.05 14.68 -4.55
N TYR A 466 35.63 13.53 -5.10
CA TYR A 466 36.45 12.76 -6.03
C TYR A 466 36.87 13.59 -7.25
N LEU A 467 35.93 14.31 -7.87
CA LEU A 467 36.18 15.12 -9.06
C LEU A 467 37.14 16.30 -8.83
N ILE A 468 37.23 16.81 -7.60
CA ILE A 468 38.20 17.84 -7.23
C ILE A 468 39.49 17.27 -6.61
N ASN A 469 39.69 15.96 -6.67
CA ASN A 469 40.83 15.22 -6.12
C ASN A 469 41.02 15.31 -4.60
N ASP A 470 39.97 15.67 -3.85
CA ASP A 470 39.96 15.56 -2.39
C ASP A 470 39.58 14.11 -1.98
N TYR A 471 40.53 13.20 -2.23
CA TYR A 471 40.30 11.76 -2.10
C TYR A 471 40.04 11.32 -0.67
N GLU A 472 40.52 12.04 0.34
CA GLU A 472 40.25 11.75 1.76
C GLU A 472 38.76 11.95 2.09
N LYS A 473 38.20 13.08 1.70
CA LYS A 473 36.76 13.34 1.89
C LYS A 473 35.91 12.43 0.99
N ALA A 474 36.34 12.23 -0.25
CA ALA A 474 35.63 11.33 -1.16
C ALA A 474 35.48 9.92 -0.57
N GLU A 475 36.60 9.33 -0.07
CA GLU A 475 36.55 8.00 0.54
C GLU A 475 35.57 7.95 1.73
N LYS A 476 35.61 8.96 2.61
CA LYS A 476 34.75 9.01 3.78
C LYS A 476 33.27 8.94 3.41
N PHE A 477 32.83 9.75 2.44
CA PHE A 477 31.43 9.79 2.02
C PHE A 477 31.04 8.57 1.19
N LEU A 478 31.85 8.17 0.21
CA LEU A 478 31.54 7.02 -0.67
C LEU A 478 31.54 5.69 0.10
N LYS A 479 32.41 5.54 1.10
CA LYS A 479 32.36 4.40 2.01
C LYS A 479 31.03 4.34 2.77
N ARG A 480 30.59 5.49 3.32
CA ARG A 480 29.33 5.56 4.04
C ARG A 480 28.13 5.26 3.12
N ALA A 481 28.14 5.77 1.87
CA ALA A 481 27.11 5.50 0.89
C ALA A 481 26.99 3.99 0.58
N VAL A 482 28.11 3.31 0.32
CA VAL A 482 28.10 1.87 0.01
C VAL A 482 27.71 1.00 1.22
N GLU A 483 28.00 1.44 2.44
CA GLU A 483 27.53 0.78 3.67
C GLU A 483 26.01 0.88 3.81
N LEU A 484 25.40 1.99 3.39
CA LEU A 484 23.95 2.21 3.44
C LEU A 484 23.21 1.55 2.25
N MET A 485 23.84 1.52 1.08
CA MET A 485 23.28 0.94 -0.16
C MET A 485 24.26 -0.03 -0.83
N PRO A 486 24.51 -1.21 -0.24
CA PRO A 486 25.49 -2.17 -0.76
C PRO A 486 25.11 -2.78 -2.12
N ASP A 487 23.81 -2.72 -2.49
CA ASP A 487 23.27 -3.33 -3.72
C ASP A 487 23.00 -2.30 -4.84
N ASP A 488 23.46 -1.05 -4.69
CA ASP A 488 23.32 -0.04 -5.73
C ASP A 488 24.53 -0.05 -6.69
N PRO A 489 24.33 -0.18 -8.02
CA PRO A 489 25.43 -0.25 -8.98
C PRO A 489 26.28 1.01 -9.03
N ILE A 490 25.68 2.20 -8.99
CA ILE A 490 26.39 3.48 -9.11
C ILE A 490 27.25 3.73 -7.88
N VAL A 491 26.69 3.52 -6.69
CA VAL A 491 27.41 3.68 -5.41
C VAL A 491 28.62 2.75 -5.32
N ASN A 492 28.46 1.49 -5.76
CA ASN A 492 29.59 0.54 -5.81
C ASN A 492 30.66 0.93 -6.83
N ASP A 493 30.25 1.48 -7.97
CA ASP A 493 31.20 1.97 -8.98
C ASP A 493 32.02 3.15 -8.45
N HIS A 494 31.37 4.17 -7.89
CA HIS A 494 32.02 5.32 -7.29
C HIS A 494 32.98 4.92 -6.17
N TYR A 495 32.58 3.97 -5.30
CA TYR A 495 33.46 3.49 -4.26
C TYR A 495 34.64 2.69 -4.82
N GLY A 496 34.43 1.93 -5.87
CA GLY A 496 35.51 1.27 -6.61
C GLY A 496 36.51 2.28 -7.20
N ASP A 497 36.01 3.38 -7.78
CA ASP A 497 36.84 4.42 -8.39
C ASP A 497 37.73 5.11 -7.35
N ILE A 498 37.18 5.50 -6.19
CA ILE A 498 38.02 6.13 -5.15
C ILE A 498 39.04 5.15 -4.55
N LEU A 499 38.70 3.89 -4.38
CA LEU A 499 39.66 2.87 -3.93
C LEU A 499 40.83 2.69 -4.92
N TRP A 500 40.53 2.76 -6.22
CA TRP A 500 41.59 2.73 -7.25
C TRP A 500 42.55 3.91 -7.15
N MET A 501 42.00 5.13 -6.95
CA MET A 501 42.84 6.35 -6.80
C MET A 501 43.68 6.34 -5.53
N LEU A 502 43.22 5.62 -4.49
CA LEU A 502 43.98 5.39 -3.25
C LEU A 502 44.96 4.19 -3.32
N ASP A 503 45.26 3.68 -4.51
CA ASP A 503 46.12 2.51 -4.78
C ASP A 503 45.63 1.17 -4.18
N ARG A 504 44.36 1.10 -3.78
CA ARG A 504 43.72 -0.12 -3.26
C ARG A 504 43.03 -0.93 -4.38
N LYS A 505 43.83 -1.27 -5.40
CA LYS A 505 43.38 -1.82 -6.70
C LYS A 505 42.65 -3.15 -6.61
N ILE A 506 42.99 -4.02 -5.67
CA ILE A 506 42.30 -5.31 -5.47
C ILE A 506 40.88 -5.06 -4.95
N GLN A 507 40.75 -4.16 -3.99
CA GLN A 507 39.45 -3.80 -3.42
C GLN A 507 38.57 -3.07 -4.47
N ALA A 508 39.16 -2.15 -5.25
CA ALA A 508 38.46 -1.49 -6.35
C ALA A 508 37.83 -2.50 -7.32
N ARG A 509 38.64 -3.49 -7.77
CA ARG A 509 38.13 -4.54 -8.64
C ARG A 509 37.09 -5.43 -8.01
N TYR A 510 37.10 -5.62 -6.69
CA TYR A 510 36.05 -6.34 -5.98
C TYR A 510 34.70 -5.62 -6.10
N PHE A 511 34.66 -4.31 -5.84
CA PHE A 511 33.43 -3.51 -5.96
C PHE A 511 32.93 -3.45 -7.39
N TRP A 512 33.79 -3.20 -8.38
CA TRP A 512 33.42 -3.22 -9.80
C TRP A 512 32.84 -4.60 -10.24
N LYS A 513 33.42 -5.71 -9.78
CA LYS A 513 32.89 -7.03 -10.07
C LYS A 513 31.52 -7.28 -9.43
N ASN A 514 31.22 -6.66 -8.28
CA ASN A 514 29.89 -6.74 -7.68
C ASN A 514 28.85 -6.03 -8.54
N VAL A 515 29.18 -4.87 -9.13
CA VAL A 515 28.27 -4.14 -10.03
C VAL A 515 27.75 -5.02 -11.17
N ILE A 516 28.63 -5.81 -11.79
CA ILE A 516 28.25 -6.71 -12.91
C ILE A 516 27.25 -7.78 -12.48
N LYS A 517 27.27 -8.18 -11.20
CA LYS A 517 26.39 -9.24 -10.66
C LYS A 517 25.02 -8.72 -10.22
N MET A 518 24.83 -7.41 -10.15
CA MET A 518 23.59 -6.80 -9.69
C MET A 518 22.52 -6.85 -10.80
N GLU A 519 21.31 -7.29 -10.45
CA GLU A 519 20.21 -7.48 -11.41
C GLU A 519 19.76 -6.18 -12.09
N ASN A 520 20.00 -5.02 -11.48
CA ASN A 520 19.53 -3.72 -11.95
C ASN A 520 20.61 -2.95 -12.73
N THR A 521 21.76 -3.55 -13.04
CA THR A 521 22.83 -2.87 -13.76
C THR A 521 22.50 -2.78 -15.25
N GLU A 522 22.52 -1.57 -15.81
CA GLU A 522 22.29 -1.35 -17.24
C GLU A 522 23.45 -1.89 -18.10
N GLU A 523 23.17 -2.39 -19.30
CA GLU A 523 24.18 -3.00 -20.22
C GLU A 523 25.34 -2.04 -20.51
N GLU A 524 25.06 -0.76 -20.76
CA GLU A 524 26.07 0.26 -21.00
C GLU A 524 27.06 0.42 -19.82
N MET A 525 26.51 0.33 -18.58
CA MET A 525 27.34 0.38 -17.39
C MET A 525 28.20 -0.88 -17.24
N ILE A 526 27.65 -2.06 -17.55
CA ILE A 526 28.42 -3.32 -17.54
C ILE A 526 29.62 -3.24 -18.46
N GLU A 527 29.49 -2.66 -19.67
CA GLU A 527 30.58 -2.48 -20.60
C GLU A 527 31.70 -1.56 -20.03
N LYS A 528 31.31 -0.42 -19.46
CA LYS A 528 32.23 0.51 -18.81
C LYS A 528 32.97 -0.13 -17.63
N ILE A 529 32.24 -0.88 -16.80
CA ILE A 529 32.83 -1.58 -15.63
C ILE A 529 33.81 -2.67 -16.06
N ASN A 530 33.50 -3.44 -17.11
CA ASN A 530 34.43 -4.44 -17.64
C ASN A 530 35.73 -3.83 -18.07
N LEU A 531 35.70 -2.67 -18.71
CA LEU A 531 36.93 -1.92 -19.08
C LEU A 531 37.73 -1.51 -17.83
N LYS A 532 37.05 -0.99 -16.77
CA LYS A 532 37.69 -0.64 -15.50
C LYS A 532 38.37 -1.85 -14.83
N ILE A 533 37.72 -3.01 -14.84
CA ILE A 533 38.27 -4.25 -14.26
C ILE A 533 39.55 -4.68 -14.96
N ILE A 534 39.63 -4.56 -16.29
CA ILE A 534 40.78 -4.99 -17.11
C ILE A 534 41.90 -3.96 -17.06
N GLN A 535 41.59 -2.70 -17.35
CA GLN A 535 42.58 -1.65 -17.60
C GLN A 535 42.79 -0.72 -16.38
N GLY A 536 41.87 -0.76 -15.39
CA GLY A 536 41.82 0.25 -14.35
C GLY A 536 41.29 1.60 -14.86
N LEU A 537 41.35 2.61 -14.00
CA LEU A 537 41.08 3.98 -14.44
C LEU A 537 42.28 4.50 -15.19
N LYS A 538 42.07 5.15 -16.35
CA LYS A 538 43.13 5.85 -17.05
C LYS A 538 43.57 7.02 -16.17
N SER A 539 44.87 7.15 -15.95
CA SER A 539 45.43 8.37 -15.35
C SER A 539 45.09 9.55 -16.26
N SER A 540 44.26 10.48 -15.74
CA SER A 540 43.94 11.75 -16.39
C SER A 540 45.16 12.63 -16.50
#